data_bfab40cc7e7cb12e33a4e0b43b580e16
#
_entry.id   bfab40cc7e7cb12e33a4e0b43b580e16
#
_cell.length_a   1.000
_cell.length_b   1.000
_cell.length_c   1.000
_cell.angle_alpha   90.00
_cell.angle_beta   90.00
_cell.angle_gamma   90.00
#
_symmetry.space_group_name_H-M   'P 1'
#
loop_
_entity.id
_entity.type
_entity.pdbx_description
1 polymer ?
#
loop_
_entity_poly.entity_id
_entity_poly.type
_entity_poly.pdbx_seq_one_letter_code
_entity_poly.pdbx_strand_id
1 'polypeptide(L)'
;MKKITSILFAAILSLSLLSCNEAAVTDPSPLSPADYVNPLVGTLSEFALSTGNTYPAIARPWGMNFWSPQTGKMGNGWMYVYTEHKIRGFKQTHQPSPWINDYGQFSLMPVVGAPTFEEEERASWFSHKGEEARPYYYKVYLAEHDVVTEFSPTERAALFRFTFPSAEESYVVVDAFDQGSYVKVD
;
A
#
# COMPACT_ATOMS: atom_id res chain seq x y z
N MET A 1 41.10 11.58 54.32
CA MET A 1 39.78 11.46 53.71
C MET A 1 39.55 12.35 52.45
N LYS A 2 40.23 13.50 52.28
CA LYS A 2 40.01 14.40 51.09
C LYS A 2 40.62 13.92 49.79
N LYS A 3 41.60 13.02 49.77
CA LYS A 3 42.22 12.52 48.53
C LYS A 3 41.47 11.40 47.84
N ILE A 4 40.65 10.63 48.54
CA ILE A 4 39.88 9.51 47.96
C ILE A 4 38.64 10.02 47.17
N THR A 5 38.04 11.11 47.64
CA THR A 5 36.87 11.72 46.99
C THR A 5 37.22 12.35 45.65
N SER A 6 38.43 12.90 45.48
CA SER A 6 38.87 13.51 44.21
C SER A 6 39.17 12.47 43.12
N ILE A 7 39.62 11.27 43.49
CA ILE A 7 39.89 10.17 42.56
C ILE A 7 38.58 9.55 42.06
N LEU A 8 37.58 9.44 42.92
CA LEU A 8 36.26 8.93 42.51
C LEU A 8 35.53 9.90 41.52
N PHE A 9 35.70 11.21 41.72
CA PHE A 9 35.07 12.21 40.82
C PHE A 9 35.74 12.24 39.46
N ALA A 10 37.07 12.03 39.37
CA ALA A 10 37.78 11.94 38.11
C ALA A 10 37.45 10.66 37.32
N ALA A 11 37.18 9.54 37.99
CA ALA A 11 36.77 8.29 37.38
C ALA A 11 35.35 8.30 36.80
N ILE A 12 34.43 9.04 37.43
CA ILE A 12 33.04 9.19 36.93
C ILE A 12 33.00 10.14 35.73
N LEU A 13 33.85 11.16 35.69
CA LEU A 13 33.88 12.10 34.55
C LEU A 13 34.51 11.49 33.28
N SER A 14 35.39 10.49 33.44
CA SER A 14 36.00 9.81 32.29
C SER A 14 35.11 8.73 31.69
N LEU A 15 34.07 8.25 32.39
CA LEU A 15 33.15 7.26 31.86
C LEU A 15 32.01 7.89 31.03
N SER A 16 31.77 9.19 31.13
CA SER A 16 30.73 9.88 30.39
C SER A 16 31.15 10.35 29.00
N LEU A 17 32.41 10.16 28.59
CA LEU A 17 32.91 10.58 27.27
C LEU A 17 32.97 9.45 26.22
N LEU A 18 32.52 8.24 26.56
CA LEU A 18 32.58 7.08 25.68
C LEU A 18 31.25 6.69 25.03
N SER A 19 30.23 7.55 25.08
CA SER A 19 28.91 7.25 24.50
C SER A 19 28.46 8.28 23.45
N CYS A 20 29.34 8.65 22.55
CA CYS A 20 28.92 9.11 21.23
C CYS A 20 29.31 8.03 20.22
N ASN A 21 28.50 6.99 20.14
CA ASN A 21 28.42 6.23 18.90
C ASN A 21 27.74 7.17 17.91
N GLU A 22 28.51 7.89 17.12
CA GLU A 22 28.02 8.43 15.86
C GLU A 22 27.52 7.22 15.06
N ALA A 23 26.21 7.08 15.02
CA ALA A 23 25.60 6.20 14.01
C ALA A 23 26.15 6.70 12.68
N ALA A 24 26.97 5.85 12.04
CA ALA A 24 27.48 6.15 10.72
C ALA A 24 26.27 6.57 9.86
N VAL A 25 26.25 7.83 9.45
CA VAL A 25 25.30 8.30 8.44
C VAL A 25 25.72 7.51 7.19
N THR A 26 25.04 6.39 6.98
CA THR A 26 25.19 5.63 5.74
C THR A 26 24.67 6.57 4.66
N ASP A 27 25.57 6.94 3.76
CA ASP A 27 25.20 7.69 2.56
C ASP A 27 24.02 6.97 1.90
N PRO A 28 22.90 7.67 1.63
CA PRO A 28 21.74 7.00 1.05
C PRO A 28 22.19 6.31 -0.23
N SER A 29 21.88 5.02 -0.34
CA SER A 29 22.17 4.28 -1.57
C SER A 29 21.68 5.08 -2.77
N PRO A 30 22.45 5.18 -3.85
CA PRO A 30 22.03 5.92 -5.03
C PRO A 30 20.67 5.41 -5.51
N LEU A 31 19.77 6.31 -5.86
CA LEU A 31 18.45 5.97 -6.37
C LEU A 31 18.57 5.09 -7.60
N SER A 32 17.78 4.05 -7.66
CA SER A 32 17.66 3.20 -8.84
C SER A 32 16.78 3.89 -9.90
N PRO A 33 16.87 3.55 -11.18
CA PRO A 33 15.97 4.10 -12.19
C PRO A 33 14.48 3.88 -11.87
N ALA A 34 14.13 2.81 -11.16
CA ALA A 34 12.76 2.54 -10.74
C ALA A 34 12.22 3.55 -9.70
N ASP A 35 13.10 4.22 -8.97
CA ASP A 35 12.70 5.24 -7.98
C ASP A 35 12.19 6.53 -8.63
N TYR A 36 12.49 6.74 -9.90
CA TYR A 36 12.00 7.88 -10.69
C TYR A 36 10.66 7.59 -11.37
N VAL A 37 10.16 6.36 -11.34
CA VAL A 37 8.87 6.00 -11.92
C VAL A 37 7.77 6.29 -10.90
N ASN A 38 6.83 7.15 -11.30
CA ASN A 38 5.64 7.43 -10.49
C ASN A 38 4.40 6.79 -11.13
N PRO A 39 3.90 5.66 -10.59
CA PRO A 39 2.70 5.00 -11.12
C PRO A 39 1.42 5.84 -10.99
N LEU A 40 1.41 6.92 -10.21
CA LEU A 40 0.25 7.79 -10.06
C LEU A 40 0.10 8.81 -11.20
N VAL A 41 1.06 8.90 -12.11
CA VAL A 41 0.97 9.79 -13.29
C VAL A 41 -0.18 9.33 -14.17
N GLY A 42 -1.07 10.27 -14.55
CA GLY A 42 -2.24 10.00 -15.40
C GLY A 42 -3.47 9.48 -14.63
N THR A 43 -3.42 9.40 -13.30
CA THR A 43 -4.54 8.87 -12.49
C THR A 43 -5.58 9.93 -12.12
N LEU A 44 -5.33 11.21 -12.41
CA LEU A 44 -6.35 12.25 -12.33
C LEU A 44 -7.18 12.21 -13.62
N SER A 45 -8.22 11.39 -13.61
CA SER A 45 -9.02 11.07 -14.78
C SER A 45 -10.42 11.65 -14.68
N GLU A 46 -10.91 12.20 -15.78
CA GLU A 46 -12.29 12.61 -15.94
C GLU A 46 -12.89 11.91 -17.17
N PHE A 47 -14.07 11.35 -17.04
CA PHE A 47 -14.73 10.66 -18.14
C PHE A 47 -14.90 11.55 -19.40
N ALA A 48 -15.18 12.84 -19.19
CA ALA A 48 -15.45 13.76 -20.27
C ALA A 48 -14.19 14.16 -21.08
N LEU A 49 -13.02 14.13 -20.46
CA LEU A 49 -11.81 14.71 -21.05
C LEU A 49 -10.70 13.72 -21.34
N SER A 50 -10.87 12.47 -20.98
CA SER A 50 -9.84 11.44 -21.14
C SER A 50 -8.44 11.87 -20.63
N THR A 51 -8.41 12.63 -19.56
CA THR A 51 -7.18 13.19 -19.02
C THR A 51 -6.41 12.09 -18.32
N GLY A 52 -5.40 11.55 -18.98
CA GLY A 52 -4.57 10.46 -18.46
C GLY A 52 -5.22 9.09 -18.61
N ASN A 53 -6.37 8.84 -18.00
CA ASN A 53 -7.13 7.58 -18.05
C ASN A 53 -6.31 6.35 -17.68
N THR A 54 -5.48 6.47 -16.66
CA THR A 54 -4.71 5.36 -16.12
C THR A 54 -5.01 5.18 -14.65
N TYR A 55 -4.67 4.04 -14.14
CA TYR A 55 -4.62 3.76 -12.71
C TYR A 55 -3.22 3.29 -12.32
N PRO A 56 -2.84 3.35 -11.04
CA PRO A 56 -1.51 2.93 -10.63
C PRO A 56 -1.32 1.45 -10.89
N ALA A 57 -0.71 1.12 -12.01
CA ALA A 57 -0.45 -0.25 -12.42
C ALA A 57 0.80 -0.77 -11.73
N ILE A 58 0.62 -1.54 -10.67
CA ILE A 58 1.69 -2.21 -9.98
C ILE A 58 1.87 -3.58 -10.61
N ALA A 59 2.85 -3.71 -11.50
CA ALA A 59 2.93 -4.84 -12.42
C ALA A 59 4.33 -5.42 -12.59
N ARG A 60 5.34 -4.84 -11.95
CA ARG A 60 6.73 -5.27 -12.09
C ARG A 60 7.15 -5.38 -13.56
N PRO A 61 7.49 -4.31 -14.18
CA PRO A 61 7.27 -3.68 -15.49
C PRO A 61 6.68 -4.55 -16.61
N TRP A 62 6.79 -5.83 -16.62
CA TRP A 62 6.31 -6.71 -17.69
C TRP A 62 5.48 -7.89 -17.18
N GLY A 63 4.85 -7.69 -16.01
CA GLY A 63 3.98 -8.70 -15.43
C GLY A 63 2.77 -9.01 -16.31
N MET A 64 2.28 -10.23 -16.19
CA MET A 64 1.04 -10.68 -16.85
C MET A 64 -0.21 -10.27 -16.06
N ASN A 65 -0.05 -9.70 -14.89
CA ASN A 65 -1.12 -9.19 -14.06
C ASN A 65 -0.71 -7.86 -13.45
N PHE A 66 -1.60 -6.90 -13.47
CA PHE A 66 -1.47 -5.62 -12.81
C PHE A 66 -2.35 -5.60 -11.57
N TRP A 67 -1.87 -4.96 -10.52
CA TRP A 67 -2.65 -4.73 -9.32
C TRP A 67 -2.80 -3.24 -9.08
N SER A 68 -3.98 -2.83 -8.66
CA SER A 68 -4.32 -1.44 -8.42
C SER A 68 -5.23 -1.29 -7.22
N PRO A 69 -5.05 -0.26 -6.38
CA PRO A 69 -6.10 0.14 -5.46
C PRO A 69 -7.35 0.56 -6.26
N GLN A 70 -8.51 0.35 -5.68
CA GLN A 70 -9.80 0.64 -6.29
C GLN A 70 -10.48 1.76 -5.49
N THR A 71 -10.76 2.89 -6.13
CA THR A 71 -11.56 3.97 -5.55
C THR A 71 -12.97 4.02 -6.14
N GLY A 72 -13.18 3.47 -7.34
CA GLY A 72 -14.47 3.29 -7.98
C GLY A 72 -15.13 1.96 -7.65
N LYS A 73 -16.34 1.74 -8.16
CA LYS A 73 -17.08 0.48 -7.98
C LYS A 73 -16.55 -0.64 -8.87
N MET A 74 -16.80 -1.89 -8.46
CA MET A 74 -16.53 -3.06 -9.28
C MET A 74 -17.23 -2.91 -10.65
N GLY A 75 -16.55 -3.26 -11.72
CA GLY A 75 -17.04 -3.09 -13.08
C GLY A 75 -17.01 -1.65 -13.60
N ASN A 76 -16.63 -0.67 -12.80
CA ASN A 76 -16.41 0.69 -13.26
C ASN A 76 -15.09 0.79 -14.03
N GLY A 77 -15.11 1.43 -15.23
CA GLY A 77 -13.92 1.72 -16.01
C GLY A 77 -12.90 2.59 -15.27
N TRP A 78 -13.34 3.42 -14.36
CA TRP A 78 -12.50 4.33 -13.56
C TRP A 78 -12.18 3.72 -12.19
N MET A 79 -11.25 2.80 -12.17
CA MET A 79 -10.94 2.04 -10.96
C MET A 79 -10.22 2.82 -9.87
N TYR A 80 -9.40 3.78 -10.26
CA TYR A 80 -8.68 4.67 -9.36
C TYR A 80 -8.68 6.08 -9.92
N VAL A 81 -9.12 7.03 -9.12
CA VAL A 81 -9.06 8.46 -9.42
C VAL A 81 -8.33 9.16 -8.29
N TYR A 82 -7.30 9.93 -8.62
CA TYR A 82 -6.42 10.55 -7.64
C TYR A 82 -7.14 11.48 -6.65
N THR A 83 -8.24 12.11 -7.05
CA THR A 83 -9.02 12.98 -6.16
C THR A 83 -9.96 12.23 -5.21
N GLU A 84 -10.11 10.94 -5.38
CA GLU A 84 -10.90 10.11 -4.45
C GLU A 84 -10.09 9.79 -3.19
N HIS A 85 -10.78 9.63 -2.08
CA HIS A 85 -10.16 9.46 -0.77
C HIS A 85 -10.54 8.17 -0.05
N LYS A 86 -11.27 7.27 -0.72
CA LYS A 86 -11.64 5.98 -0.17
C LYS A 86 -11.22 4.84 -1.09
N ILE A 87 -10.56 3.85 -0.52
CA ILE A 87 -10.25 2.58 -1.18
C ILE A 87 -11.32 1.56 -0.81
N ARG A 88 -11.86 0.87 -1.83
CA ARG A 88 -12.89 -0.17 -1.72
C ARG A 88 -12.33 -1.59 -1.83
N GLY A 89 -11.10 -1.71 -2.30
CA GLY A 89 -10.39 -2.96 -2.50
C GLY A 89 -9.13 -2.80 -3.33
N PHE A 90 -8.43 -3.90 -3.50
CA PHE A 90 -7.26 -4.00 -4.36
C PHE A 90 -7.56 -4.99 -5.47
N LYS A 91 -7.60 -4.50 -6.68
CA LYS A 91 -8.04 -5.24 -7.86
C LYS A 91 -6.88 -5.82 -8.65
N GLN A 92 -7.09 -7.04 -9.11
CA GLN A 92 -6.29 -7.59 -10.18
C GLN A 92 -6.85 -7.14 -11.54
N THR A 93 -5.97 -6.73 -12.42
CA THR A 93 -6.28 -6.32 -13.78
C THR A 93 -5.14 -6.76 -14.70
N HIS A 94 -5.26 -6.61 -16.00
CA HIS A 94 -4.20 -7.00 -16.94
C HIS A 94 -3.85 -5.91 -17.95
N GLN A 95 -4.32 -4.69 -17.73
CA GLN A 95 -3.86 -3.52 -18.48
C GLN A 95 -3.93 -2.25 -17.62
N PRO A 96 -3.12 -1.24 -17.91
CA PRO A 96 -3.06 -0.02 -17.12
C PRO A 96 -4.14 1.01 -17.44
N SER A 97 -5.01 0.76 -18.40
CA SER A 97 -6.07 1.68 -18.82
C SER A 97 -7.46 1.11 -18.58
N PRO A 98 -8.36 1.83 -17.95
CA PRO A 98 -9.73 1.41 -17.68
C PRO A 98 -10.65 1.60 -18.89
N TRP A 99 -10.15 2.03 -20.03
CA TRP A 99 -10.93 2.50 -21.19
C TRP A 99 -11.95 1.51 -21.72
N ILE A 100 -11.65 0.23 -21.72
CA ILE A 100 -12.55 -0.80 -22.26
C ILE A 100 -13.32 -1.52 -21.14
N ASN A 101 -13.17 -1.14 -19.91
CA ASN A 101 -13.88 -1.70 -18.76
C ASN A 101 -13.74 -3.23 -18.66
N ASP A 102 -12.54 -3.73 -18.72
CA ASP A 102 -12.31 -5.14 -18.84
C ASP A 102 -11.97 -5.85 -17.54
N TYR A 103 -11.93 -5.20 -16.40
CA TYR A 103 -10.80 -5.73 -15.76
C TYR A 103 -10.89 -5.68 -14.27
N GLY A 104 -10.58 -6.66 -13.66
CA GLY A 104 -10.66 -6.95 -12.27
C GLY A 104 -11.75 -8.00 -12.06
N GLN A 105 -11.33 -9.22 -12.23
CA GLN A 105 -12.18 -10.37 -11.99
C GLN A 105 -12.52 -10.52 -10.51
N PHE A 106 -11.71 -9.95 -9.64
CA PHE A 106 -11.92 -9.91 -8.21
C PHE A 106 -11.12 -8.80 -7.54
N SER A 107 -11.52 -8.44 -6.34
CA SER A 107 -10.75 -7.58 -5.46
C SER A 107 -10.55 -8.19 -4.08
N LEU A 108 -9.53 -7.72 -3.37
CA LEU A 108 -9.24 -8.08 -2.00
C LEU A 108 -9.40 -6.85 -1.12
N MET A 109 -10.09 -6.97 0.02
CA MET A 109 -10.20 -5.90 0.98
C MET A 109 -10.05 -6.42 2.41
N PRO A 110 -9.07 -5.95 3.19
CA PRO A 110 -9.00 -6.26 4.60
C PRO A 110 -10.05 -5.44 5.36
N VAL A 111 -10.75 -6.08 6.27
CA VAL A 111 -11.76 -5.46 7.14
C VAL A 111 -11.58 -5.94 8.57
N VAL A 112 -11.92 -5.08 9.54
CA VAL A 112 -11.86 -5.36 10.98
C VAL A 112 -13.26 -5.22 11.58
N GLY A 113 -13.60 -6.09 12.51
CA GLY A 113 -14.92 -6.17 13.13
C GLY A 113 -15.85 -7.11 12.37
N ALA A 114 -17.03 -6.65 11.97
CA ALA A 114 -17.96 -7.49 11.21
C ALA A 114 -17.54 -7.66 9.75
N PRO A 115 -17.71 -8.85 9.14
CA PRO A 115 -17.45 -9.04 7.73
C PRO A 115 -18.46 -8.21 6.91
N THR A 116 -17.94 -7.24 6.17
CA THR A 116 -18.72 -6.30 5.37
C THR A 116 -18.46 -6.53 3.89
N PHE A 117 -19.49 -6.89 3.14
CA PHE A 117 -19.37 -7.27 1.74
C PHE A 117 -19.66 -6.14 0.75
N GLU A 118 -20.53 -5.21 1.14
CA GLU A 118 -20.88 -4.07 0.30
C GLU A 118 -19.68 -3.11 0.12
N GLU A 119 -19.37 -2.77 -1.11
CA GLU A 119 -18.21 -1.95 -1.47
C GLU A 119 -18.20 -0.57 -0.77
N GLU A 120 -19.35 0.06 -0.65
CA GLU A 120 -19.46 1.38 0.00
C GLU A 120 -19.25 1.30 1.51
N GLU A 121 -19.72 0.23 2.13
CA GLU A 121 -19.66 0.04 3.58
C GLU A 121 -18.25 -0.37 4.03
N ARG A 122 -17.54 -1.18 3.23
CA ARG A 122 -16.16 -1.58 3.52
C ARG A 122 -15.12 -0.55 3.11
N ALA A 123 -15.50 0.47 2.34
CA ALA A 123 -14.57 1.47 1.82
C ALA A 123 -13.88 2.23 2.94
N SER A 124 -12.57 2.35 2.87
CA SER A 124 -11.74 2.97 3.89
C SER A 124 -11.06 4.24 3.40
N TRP A 125 -11.05 5.26 4.24
CA TRP A 125 -10.27 6.46 4.00
C TRP A 125 -8.77 6.15 3.93
N PHE A 126 -8.09 6.82 3.03
CA PHE A 126 -6.65 6.81 2.92
C PHE A 126 -6.09 8.21 2.63
N SER A 127 -4.80 8.36 2.73
CA SER A 127 -4.11 9.61 2.43
C SER A 127 -2.97 9.37 1.44
N HIS A 128 -2.89 10.17 0.40
CA HIS A 128 -1.76 10.15 -0.54
C HIS A 128 -0.40 10.44 0.13
N LYS A 129 -0.40 11.09 1.30
CA LYS A 129 0.84 11.29 2.08
C LYS A 129 1.37 9.98 2.68
N GLY A 130 0.49 9.00 2.89
CA GLY A 130 0.82 7.66 3.39
C GLY A 130 0.73 6.57 2.32
N GLU A 131 0.44 6.95 1.07
CA GLU A 131 0.40 6.06 -0.07
C GLU A 131 1.80 5.97 -0.70
N GLU A 132 2.29 4.76 -0.86
CA GLU A 132 3.52 4.48 -1.60
C GLU A 132 3.19 3.62 -2.82
N ALA A 133 3.41 4.17 -4.00
CA ALA A 133 3.22 3.47 -5.27
C ALA A 133 4.54 3.39 -6.03
N ARG A 134 5.02 2.17 -6.26
CA ARG A 134 6.20 1.85 -7.06
C ARG A 134 5.80 0.87 -8.17
N PRO A 135 6.51 0.75 -9.26
CA PRO A 135 6.16 -0.21 -10.30
C PRO A 135 6.06 -1.66 -9.83
N TYR A 136 6.68 -1.98 -8.72
CA TYR A 136 6.81 -3.33 -8.16
C TYR A 136 6.26 -3.46 -6.73
N TYR A 137 5.77 -2.37 -6.11
CA TYR A 137 5.34 -2.36 -4.72
C TYR A 137 4.27 -1.30 -4.48
N TYR A 138 3.31 -1.62 -3.65
CA TYR A 138 2.31 -0.69 -3.18
C TYR A 138 2.12 -0.82 -1.67
N LYS A 139 1.89 0.30 -1.02
CA LYS A 139 1.57 0.37 0.40
C LYS A 139 0.60 1.50 0.69
N VAL A 140 -0.36 1.24 1.56
CA VAL A 140 -1.30 2.23 2.06
C VAL A 140 -1.83 1.87 3.44
N TYR A 141 -2.20 2.87 4.22
CA TYR A 141 -2.92 2.71 5.47
C TYR A 141 -4.41 2.98 5.26
N LEU A 142 -5.24 2.06 5.73
CA LEU A 142 -6.70 2.07 5.64
C LEU A 142 -7.28 2.47 7.00
N ALA A 143 -7.79 3.70 7.10
CA ALA A 143 -8.07 4.33 8.38
C ALA A 143 -9.28 3.74 9.12
N GLU A 144 -10.37 3.35 8.41
CA GLU A 144 -11.54 2.74 9.04
C GLU A 144 -11.27 1.36 9.64
N HIS A 145 -10.32 0.65 9.08
CA HIS A 145 -9.99 -0.71 9.50
C HIS A 145 -8.71 -0.80 10.32
N ASP A 146 -7.98 0.32 10.47
CA ASP A 146 -6.65 0.37 11.11
C ASP A 146 -5.67 -0.67 10.54
N VAL A 147 -5.68 -0.84 9.22
CA VAL A 147 -4.88 -1.86 8.52
C VAL A 147 -3.86 -1.22 7.60
N VAL A 148 -2.62 -1.67 7.69
CA VAL A 148 -1.62 -1.41 6.65
C VAL A 148 -1.70 -2.53 5.61
N THR A 149 -1.96 -2.14 4.38
CA THR A 149 -1.95 -3.05 3.22
C THR A 149 -0.72 -2.82 2.38
N GLU A 150 -0.03 -3.88 2.07
CA GLU A 150 1.14 -3.90 1.19
C GLU A 150 1.00 -5.01 0.17
N PHE A 151 1.46 -4.77 -1.05
CA PHE A 151 1.58 -5.86 -2.01
C PHE A 151 2.71 -5.66 -3.01
N SER A 152 3.20 -6.79 -3.52
CA SER A 152 4.22 -6.85 -4.56
C SER A 152 3.86 -7.95 -5.55
N PRO A 153 3.64 -7.63 -6.82
CA PRO A 153 3.35 -8.64 -7.83
C PRO A 153 4.61 -9.36 -8.31
N THR A 154 4.40 -10.56 -8.83
CA THR A 154 5.32 -11.27 -9.71
C THR A 154 4.79 -11.21 -11.14
N GLU A 155 5.34 -12.01 -12.04
CA GLU A 155 4.82 -12.06 -13.42
C GLU A 155 3.37 -12.54 -13.50
N ARG A 156 2.94 -13.43 -12.61
CA ARG A 156 1.63 -14.11 -12.68
C ARG A 156 0.91 -14.24 -11.35
N ALA A 157 1.49 -13.73 -10.27
CA ALA A 157 0.93 -13.78 -8.93
C ALA A 157 1.22 -12.48 -8.17
N ALA A 158 0.66 -12.32 -6.99
CA ALA A 158 1.02 -11.24 -6.09
C ALA A 158 1.10 -11.76 -4.65
N LEU A 159 2.01 -11.19 -3.89
CA LEU A 159 2.09 -11.35 -2.46
C LEU A 159 1.44 -10.16 -1.79
N PHE A 160 0.44 -10.39 -0.96
CA PHE A 160 -0.18 -9.40 -0.11
C PHE A 160 0.24 -9.60 1.33
N ARG A 161 0.43 -8.48 2.03
CA ARG A 161 0.58 -8.44 3.47
C ARG A 161 -0.42 -7.46 4.04
N PHE A 162 -1.30 -7.93 4.89
CA PHE A 162 -2.22 -7.14 5.68
C PHE A 162 -1.74 -7.13 7.13
N THR A 163 -1.40 -5.96 7.64
CA THR A 163 -1.04 -5.79 9.04
C THR A 163 -2.26 -5.24 9.78
N PHE A 164 -2.94 -6.13 10.47
CA PHE A 164 -4.12 -5.81 11.26
C PHE A 164 -3.76 -5.27 12.63
N PRO A 165 -4.62 -4.45 13.25
CA PRO A 165 -4.52 -4.12 14.66
C PRO A 165 -4.77 -5.36 15.52
N SER A 166 -4.51 -5.25 16.82
CA SER A 166 -4.94 -6.30 17.75
C SER A 166 -6.46 -6.28 17.90
N ALA A 167 -7.15 -7.08 17.12
CA ALA A 167 -8.60 -7.20 17.09
C ALA A 167 -9.00 -8.67 17.14
N GLU A 168 -10.17 -8.97 17.72
CA GLU A 168 -10.68 -10.34 17.80
C GLU A 168 -11.14 -10.86 16.43
N GLU A 169 -11.64 -9.95 15.59
CA GLU A 169 -12.19 -10.27 14.28
C GLU A 169 -11.48 -9.48 13.18
N SER A 170 -10.78 -10.17 12.32
CA SER A 170 -10.05 -9.63 11.17
C SER A 170 -10.27 -10.53 9.97
N TYR A 171 -10.67 -9.95 8.86
CA TYR A 171 -11.06 -10.68 7.66
C TYR A 171 -10.37 -10.11 6.42
N VAL A 172 -10.22 -10.94 5.40
CA VAL A 172 -9.95 -10.52 4.04
C VAL A 172 -11.15 -10.89 3.19
N VAL A 173 -11.87 -9.89 2.73
CA VAL A 173 -12.97 -10.08 1.79
C VAL A 173 -12.39 -10.35 0.41
N VAL A 174 -12.80 -11.44 -0.22
CA VAL A 174 -12.57 -11.73 -1.62
C VAL A 174 -13.87 -11.39 -2.35
N ASP A 175 -13.87 -10.28 -3.03
CA ASP A 175 -15.01 -9.79 -3.80
C ASP A 175 -14.85 -10.23 -5.24
N ALA A 176 -15.54 -11.29 -5.62
CA ALA A 176 -15.53 -11.82 -6.95
C ALA A 176 -16.56 -11.12 -7.82
N PHE A 177 -16.26 -10.95 -9.10
CA PHE A 177 -17.09 -10.26 -10.05
C PHE A 177 -18.53 -10.83 -10.09
N ASP A 178 -19.53 -9.95 -10.13
CA ASP A 178 -20.95 -10.26 -9.97
C ASP A 178 -21.61 -11.02 -11.12
N GLN A 179 -20.86 -11.35 -12.15
CA GLN A 179 -21.34 -12.09 -13.34
C GLN A 179 -21.21 -13.63 -13.24
N GLY A 180 -21.20 -14.13 -12.04
CA GLY A 180 -21.06 -15.55 -11.75
C GLY A 180 -19.60 -15.95 -11.57
N SER A 181 -19.22 -16.11 -10.30
CA SER A 181 -17.88 -16.49 -9.89
C SER A 181 -17.91 -17.69 -8.96
N TYR A 182 -16.86 -18.46 -8.99
CA TYR A 182 -16.63 -19.56 -8.03
C TYR A 182 -15.30 -19.32 -7.34
N VAL A 183 -15.32 -19.27 -6.03
CA VAL A 183 -14.13 -19.12 -5.18
C VAL A 183 -13.94 -20.38 -4.35
N LYS A 184 -12.74 -20.96 -4.42
CA LYS A 184 -12.31 -22.05 -3.56
C LYS A 184 -11.04 -21.62 -2.84
N VAL A 185 -11.05 -21.78 -1.52
CA VAL A 185 -9.86 -21.55 -0.67
C VAL A 185 -9.42 -22.93 -0.18
N ASP A 186 -8.15 -23.26 -0.41
CA ASP A 186 -7.52 -24.50 0.02
C ASP A 186 -6.68 -24.30 1.28
#